data_1041b56dc90369bf5c932141f72801f9
#
_entry.id   1041b56dc90369bf5c932141f72801f9
#
_cell.length_a   1.000
_cell.length_b   1.000
_cell.length_c   1.000
_cell.angle_alpha   90.00
_cell.angle_beta   90.00
_cell.angle_gamma   90.00
#
_symmetry.space_group_name_H-M   'P 1'
#
loop_
_entity.id
_entity.type
_entity.pdbx_description
1 polymer ?
#
loop_
_entity_poly.entity_id
_entity_poly.type
_entity_poly.pdbx_seq_one_letter_code
_entity_poly.pdbx_strand_id
1 'polypeptide(L)'
;MYRIRTAAAVLISLMIHASTLALMALGVRVIYVNADFLFAWLIGALLIGVGVLMCPRPPRLPVDVEVLERSAAPELHALAERVARTMHVQPPASVAVRDLGMTSEYVRTGFRGRTLVIGLPTWLLLPARHRVALLAHAYANQGHEGLIIGSALSTLTQWRESLQGSGGSASHLREEQYTRIGAVLGAQGTPAGTYEAAGSIGRVVGHVLGWPVMLLQRLLTRLIRADGGRRTHQHPPEVRAVVTDTDLRELSELMEGSRFLAPVQAAALRGATTSAIRESALDRASELGMDTGDADVLTAPASCRIDCELSRHYSRAIRGFGLIS
;
A
#
# COMPACT_ATOMS: atom_id res chain seq x y z
N MET A 1 10.75 -25.51 11.04
CA MET A 1 9.53 -25.10 10.29
C MET A 1 9.65 -23.77 9.57
N TYR A 2 10.34 -22.75 10.11
CA TYR A 2 10.56 -21.44 9.49
C TYR A 2 11.20 -21.56 8.08
N ARG A 3 12.36 -22.19 7.98
CA ARG A 3 13.09 -22.37 6.71
C ARG A 3 12.26 -23.00 5.59
N ILE A 4 11.35 -23.93 5.94
CA ILE A 4 10.51 -24.62 4.96
C ILE A 4 9.45 -23.66 4.39
N ARG A 5 8.84 -22.81 5.23
CA ARG A 5 7.81 -21.84 4.79
C ARG A 5 8.42 -20.74 3.92
N THR A 6 9.57 -20.21 4.31
CA THR A 6 10.30 -19.22 3.51
C THR A 6 10.74 -19.83 2.18
N ALA A 7 11.25 -21.06 2.18
CA ALA A 7 11.61 -21.78 0.97
C ALA A 7 10.40 -22.00 0.06
N ALA A 8 9.24 -22.38 0.63
CA ALA A 8 7.99 -22.53 -0.13
C ALA A 8 7.53 -21.20 -0.75
N ALA A 9 7.60 -20.09 0.00
CA ALA A 9 7.24 -18.77 -0.50
C ALA A 9 8.17 -18.34 -1.64
N VAL A 10 9.48 -18.56 -1.51
CA VAL A 10 10.46 -18.28 -2.56
C VAL A 10 10.21 -19.15 -3.80
N LEU A 11 9.91 -20.44 -3.61
CA LEU A 11 9.62 -21.36 -4.72
C LEU A 11 8.38 -20.92 -5.51
N ILE A 12 7.30 -20.57 -4.80
CA ILE A 12 6.06 -20.05 -5.42
C ILE A 12 6.37 -18.75 -6.19
N SER A 13 7.14 -17.85 -5.62
CA SER A 13 7.54 -16.60 -6.25
C SER A 13 8.38 -16.83 -7.52
N LEU A 14 9.31 -17.77 -7.47
CA LEU A 14 10.10 -18.20 -8.63
C LEU A 14 9.20 -18.81 -9.72
N MET A 15 8.24 -19.66 -9.34
CA MET A 15 7.26 -20.20 -10.29
C MET A 15 6.46 -19.11 -11.01
N ILE A 16 6.03 -18.06 -10.29
CA ILE A 16 5.31 -16.93 -10.88
C ILE A 16 6.18 -16.21 -11.90
N HIS A 17 7.43 -15.93 -11.57
CA HIS A 17 8.36 -15.28 -12.51
C HIS A 17 8.74 -16.17 -13.69
N ALA A 18 8.95 -17.47 -13.45
CA ALA A 18 9.23 -18.43 -14.51
C ALA A 18 8.06 -18.58 -15.49
N SER A 19 6.82 -18.56 -15.00
CA SER A 19 5.63 -18.64 -15.87
C SER A 19 5.49 -17.44 -16.81
N THR A 20 5.81 -16.22 -16.36
CA THR A 20 5.79 -15.04 -17.22
C THR A 20 6.86 -15.10 -18.31
N LEU A 21 8.07 -15.52 -17.95
CA LEU A 21 9.16 -15.70 -18.90
C LEU A 21 8.87 -16.83 -19.89
N ALA A 22 8.27 -17.94 -19.42
CA ALA A 22 7.88 -19.04 -20.28
C ALA A 22 6.83 -18.65 -21.32
N LEU A 23 5.83 -17.83 -20.93
CA LEU A 23 4.83 -17.29 -21.88
C LEU A 23 5.49 -16.43 -22.96
N MET A 24 6.42 -15.56 -22.58
CA MET A 24 7.14 -14.73 -23.56
C MET A 24 8.00 -15.57 -24.48
N ALA A 25 8.75 -16.54 -23.95
CA ALA A 25 9.59 -17.44 -24.73
C ALA A 25 8.75 -18.31 -25.68
N LEU A 26 7.58 -18.79 -25.21
CA LEU A 26 6.64 -19.55 -26.04
C LEU A 26 6.12 -18.70 -27.20
N GLY A 27 5.74 -17.43 -26.94
CA GLY A 27 5.29 -16.51 -27.97
C GLY A 27 6.36 -16.26 -29.05
N VAL A 28 7.60 -16.02 -28.64
CA VAL A 28 8.74 -15.90 -29.55
C VAL A 28 8.95 -17.19 -30.36
N ARG A 29 8.89 -18.36 -29.71
CA ARG A 29 9.03 -19.65 -30.39
C ARG A 29 7.93 -19.88 -31.41
N VAL A 30 6.68 -19.57 -31.12
CA VAL A 30 5.55 -19.71 -32.05
C VAL A 30 5.78 -18.88 -33.31
N ILE A 31 6.23 -17.63 -33.16
CA ILE A 31 6.56 -16.77 -34.31
C ILE A 31 7.73 -17.35 -35.09
N TYR A 32 8.82 -17.76 -34.41
CA TYR A 32 10.04 -18.23 -35.06
C TYR A 32 9.84 -19.51 -35.87
N VAL A 33 9.07 -20.48 -35.30
CA VAL A 33 8.85 -21.80 -35.95
C VAL A 33 7.88 -21.71 -37.10
N ASN A 34 6.94 -20.75 -37.09
CA ASN A 34 5.88 -20.62 -38.10
C ASN A 34 5.89 -19.21 -38.72
N ALA A 35 7.06 -18.74 -39.12
CA ALA A 35 7.25 -17.37 -39.60
C ALA A 35 6.41 -17.04 -40.82
N ASP A 36 6.09 -18.04 -41.69
CA ASP A 36 5.32 -17.88 -42.91
C ASP A 36 3.80 -17.85 -42.69
N PHE A 37 3.35 -18.08 -41.45
CA PHE A 37 1.91 -18.19 -41.15
C PHE A 37 1.43 -16.99 -40.31
N LEU A 38 0.59 -16.13 -40.92
CA LEU A 38 0.11 -14.90 -40.33
C LEU A 38 -0.54 -15.09 -38.93
N PHE A 39 -1.32 -16.17 -38.75
CA PHE A 39 -1.95 -16.45 -37.45
C PHE A 39 -0.93 -16.80 -36.34
N ALA A 40 0.23 -17.36 -36.71
CA ALA A 40 1.30 -17.60 -35.74
C ALA A 40 1.87 -16.29 -35.21
N TRP A 41 1.96 -15.27 -36.03
CA TRP A 41 2.35 -13.92 -35.58
C TRP A 41 1.32 -13.33 -34.63
N LEU A 42 0.03 -13.46 -34.89
CA LEU A 42 -1.04 -12.99 -34.02
C LEU A 42 -1.03 -13.72 -32.68
N ILE A 43 -0.93 -15.04 -32.67
CA ILE A 43 -0.89 -15.86 -31.46
C ILE A 43 0.40 -15.58 -30.67
N GLY A 44 1.54 -15.52 -31.35
CA GLY A 44 2.80 -15.24 -30.71
C GLY A 44 2.86 -13.84 -30.11
N ALA A 45 2.38 -12.82 -30.85
CA ALA A 45 2.27 -11.45 -30.34
C ALA A 45 1.30 -11.37 -29.13
N LEU A 46 0.17 -12.10 -29.16
CA LEU A 46 -0.74 -12.18 -28.03
C LEU A 46 -0.05 -12.77 -26.79
N LEU A 47 0.66 -13.89 -26.95
CA LEU A 47 1.39 -14.54 -25.85
C LEU A 47 2.47 -13.63 -25.27
N ILE A 48 3.25 -12.96 -26.13
CA ILE A 48 4.24 -11.98 -25.70
C ILE A 48 3.56 -10.80 -24.98
N GLY A 49 2.46 -10.28 -25.53
CA GLY A 49 1.69 -9.20 -24.93
C GLY A 49 1.16 -9.56 -23.55
N VAL A 50 0.61 -10.76 -23.37
CA VAL A 50 0.18 -11.29 -22.07
C VAL A 50 1.37 -11.44 -21.14
N GLY A 51 2.51 -11.99 -21.60
CA GLY A 51 3.73 -12.11 -20.80
C GLY A 51 4.27 -10.77 -20.32
N VAL A 52 4.28 -9.75 -21.19
CA VAL A 52 4.69 -8.37 -20.84
C VAL A 52 3.70 -7.73 -19.85
N LEU A 53 2.40 -7.94 -20.04
CA LEU A 53 1.38 -7.46 -19.13
C LEU A 53 1.53 -8.09 -17.73
N MET A 54 1.88 -9.36 -17.70
CA MET A 54 2.12 -10.14 -16.47
C MET A 54 3.52 -9.96 -15.89
N CYS A 55 4.42 -9.25 -16.58
CA CYS A 55 5.78 -9.02 -16.11
C CYS A 55 5.77 -8.24 -14.78
N PRO A 56 6.58 -8.66 -13.79
CA PRO A 56 6.66 -7.98 -12.51
C PRO A 56 7.14 -6.54 -12.71
N ARG A 57 6.30 -5.62 -12.28
CA ARG A 57 6.63 -4.20 -12.28
C ARG A 57 7.21 -3.80 -10.93
N PRO A 58 8.14 -2.86 -10.89
CA PRO A 58 8.61 -2.34 -9.62
C PRO A 58 7.42 -1.81 -8.81
N PRO A 59 7.39 -2.07 -7.49
CA PRO A 59 6.32 -1.61 -6.64
C PRO A 59 6.18 -0.09 -6.75
N ARG A 60 4.97 0.37 -7.01
CA ARG A 60 4.60 1.78 -7.09
C ARG A 60 3.92 2.18 -5.79
N LEU A 61 4.07 3.44 -5.42
CA LEU A 61 3.28 3.99 -4.34
C LEU A 61 1.80 3.98 -4.73
N PRO A 62 0.89 3.69 -3.79
CA PRO A 62 -0.55 3.85 -4.01
C PRO A 62 -0.88 5.27 -4.48
N VAL A 63 -1.98 5.42 -5.23
CA VAL A 63 -2.40 6.71 -5.82
C VAL A 63 -2.78 7.74 -4.75
N ASP A 64 -3.17 7.27 -3.57
CA ASP A 64 -3.56 8.06 -2.40
C ASP A 64 -2.38 8.53 -1.53
N VAL A 65 -1.14 8.29 -2.00
CA VAL A 65 0.09 8.66 -1.28
C VAL A 65 0.75 9.85 -1.98
N GLU A 66 1.00 10.92 -1.23
CA GLU A 66 1.72 12.10 -1.69
C GLU A 66 3.15 12.10 -1.15
N VAL A 67 4.12 12.18 -2.06
CA VAL A 67 5.53 12.27 -1.70
C VAL A 67 5.86 13.70 -1.29
N LEU A 68 6.45 13.87 -0.11
CA LEU A 68 6.89 15.16 0.40
C LEU A 68 8.30 15.47 -0.10
N GLU A 69 8.47 16.65 -0.67
CA GLU A 69 9.79 17.15 -0.97
C GLU A 69 10.55 17.46 0.33
N ARG A 70 11.86 17.20 0.33
CA ARG A 70 12.71 17.48 1.50
C ARG A 70 12.69 18.98 1.88
N SER A 71 12.54 19.88 0.91
CA SER A 71 12.39 21.31 1.11
C SER A 71 11.10 21.70 1.82
N ALA A 72 10.02 20.93 1.61
CA ALA A 72 8.71 21.20 2.18
C ALA A 72 8.54 20.63 3.61
N ALA A 73 9.29 19.58 3.96
CA ALA A 73 9.20 18.92 5.27
C ALA A 73 10.60 18.52 5.81
N PRO A 74 11.52 19.47 6.01
CA PRO A 74 12.90 19.17 6.41
C PRO A 74 13.00 18.50 7.78
N GLU A 75 12.19 18.92 8.77
CA GLU A 75 12.23 18.34 10.12
C GLU A 75 11.70 16.91 10.14
N LEU A 76 10.64 16.63 9.37
CA LEU A 76 10.11 15.28 9.24
C LEU A 76 11.12 14.33 8.57
N HIS A 77 11.79 14.78 7.52
CA HIS A 77 12.86 14.02 6.87
C HIS A 77 14.04 13.78 7.83
N ALA A 78 14.45 14.80 8.56
CA ALA A 78 15.52 14.69 9.55
C ALA A 78 15.17 13.71 10.69
N LEU A 79 13.91 13.71 11.15
CA LEU A 79 13.42 12.75 12.15
C LEU A 79 13.46 11.32 11.59
N ALA A 80 12.91 11.10 10.38
CA ALA A 80 12.90 9.80 9.74
C ALA A 80 14.32 9.24 9.59
N GLU A 81 15.28 10.06 9.20
CA GLU A 81 16.68 9.66 9.09
C GLU A 81 17.34 9.39 10.47
N ARG A 82 17.02 10.17 11.51
CA ARG A 82 17.54 9.93 12.86
C ARG A 82 17.08 8.58 13.37
N VAL A 83 15.77 8.31 13.32
CA VAL A 83 15.20 7.03 13.76
C VAL A 83 15.82 5.86 12.98
N ALA A 84 15.91 5.97 11.64
CA ALA A 84 16.51 4.94 10.81
C ALA A 84 17.98 4.65 11.19
N ARG A 85 18.78 5.71 11.44
CA ARG A 85 20.19 5.57 11.86
C ARG A 85 20.31 4.90 13.23
N THR A 86 19.48 5.29 14.21
CA THR A 86 19.51 4.68 15.55
C THR A 86 19.10 3.21 15.50
N MET A 87 18.20 2.84 14.60
CA MET A 87 17.79 1.45 14.36
C MET A 87 18.74 0.67 13.42
N HIS A 88 19.82 1.28 12.94
CA HIS A 88 20.77 0.68 11.97
C HIS A 88 20.07 0.21 10.69
N VAL A 89 19.01 0.91 10.29
CA VAL A 89 18.23 0.67 9.09
C VAL A 89 18.62 1.67 8.00
N GLN A 90 18.53 1.29 6.73
CA GLN A 90 18.76 2.20 5.63
C GLN A 90 17.80 3.40 5.72
N PRO A 91 18.28 4.65 5.69
CA PRO A 91 17.42 5.83 5.67
C PRO A 91 16.48 5.84 4.46
N PRO A 92 15.28 6.42 4.59
CA PRO A 92 14.34 6.51 3.48
C PRO A 92 14.88 7.44 2.39
N ALA A 93 14.72 7.03 1.13
CA ALA A 93 15.02 7.88 -0.02
C ALA A 93 14.00 9.02 -0.17
N SER A 94 12.77 8.76 0.26
CA SER A 94 11.68 9.75 0.27
C SER A 94 10.74 9.48 1.45
N VAL A 95 10.07 10.53 1.91
CA VAL A 95 9.00 10.47 2.89
C VAL A 95 7.71 10.83 2.18
N ALA A 96 6.65 10.13 2.46
CA ALA A 96 5.35 10.34 1.84
C ALA A 96 4.25 10.27 2.91
N VAL A 97 3.13 10.89 2.62
CA VAL A 97 1.97 10.92 3.52
C VAL A 97 0.75 10.33 2.83
N ARG A 98 -0.09 9.71 3.63
CA ARG A 98 -1.37 9.17 3.21
C ARG A 98 -2.48 9.83 4.02
N ASP A 99 -3.45 10.44 3.33
CA ASP A 99 -4.50 11.24 3.96
C ASP A 99 -5.47 10.41 4.81
N LEU A 100 -5.83 9.22 4.35
CA LEU A 100 -6.81 8.33 4.99
C LEU A 100 -6.20 7.06 5.57
N GLY A 101 -4.88 6.89 5.45
CA GLY A 101 -4.17 5.73 5.98
C GLY A 101 -3.96 5.83 7.48
N MET A 102 -4.28 4.75 8.19
CA MET A 102 -4.11 4.66 9.64
C MET A 102 -2.74 4.13 10.04
N THR A 103 -2.10 3.38 9.14
CA THR A 103 -0.80 2.75 9.38
C THR A 103 0.32 3.53 8.73
N SER A 104 1.50 3.47 9.34
CA SER A 104 2.73 3.92 8.69
C SER A 104 3.53 2.72 8.23
N GLU A 105 4.07 2.81 7.03
CA GLU A 105 4.70 1.69 6.34
C GLU A 105 6.04 2.14 5.74
N TYR A 106 7.04 1.28 5.80
CA TYR A 106 8.31 1.50 5.13
C TYR A 106 8.42 0.57 3.94
N VAL A 107 8.07 1.08 2.76
CA VAL A 107 7.89 0.31 1.54
C VAL A 107 9.04 0.52 0.54
N ARG A 108 9.32 -0.50 -0.26
CA ARG A 108 10.22 -0.35 -1.40
C ARG A 108 9.53 0.38 -2.53
N THR A 109 10.26 1.31 -3.12
CA THR A 109 9.79 2.06 -4.29
C THR A 109 10.82 1.91 -5.41
N GLY A 110 10.40 1.39 -6.55
CA GLY A 110 11.32 1.12 -7.64
C GLY A 110 12.35 0.02 -7.32
N PHE A 111 13.49 0.07 -7.99
CA PHE A 111 14.52 -0.97 -7.87
C PHE A 111 15.42 -0.82 -6.63
N ARG A 112 15.69 0.38 -6.16
CA ARG A 112 16.65 0.67 -5.09
C ARG A 112 16.13 1.62 -4.01
N GLY A 113 15.03 2.31 -4.25
CA GLY A 113 14.47 3.28 -3.31
C GLY A 113 13.62 2.63 -2.22
N ARG A 114 13.57 3.28 -1.06
CA ARG A 114 12.61 2.97 -0.01
C ARG A 114 11.93 4.26 0.41
N THR A 115 10.62 4.20 0.57
CA THR A 115 9.78 5.33 0.96
C THR A 115 9.14 5.03 2.29
N LEU A 116 9.25 5.96 3.21
CA LEU A 116 8.48 5.94 4.44
C LEU A 116 7.13 6.60 4.18
N VAL A 117 6.05 5.84 4.25
CA VAL A 117 4.68 6.33 4.13
C VAL A 117 4.10 6.51 5.52
N ILE A 118 3.65 7.71 5.84
CA ILE A 118 3.09 8.07 7.15
C ILE A 118 1.59 8.26 7.01
N GLY A 119 0.81 7.54 7.82
CA GLY A 119 -0.63 7.75 7.95
C GLY A 119 -0.91 9.02 8.76
N LEU A 120 -1.41 10.06 8.09
CA LEU A 120 -1.64 11.37 8.70
C LEU A 120 -2.61 11.34 9.89
N PRO A 121 -3.72 10.59 9.86
CA PRO A 121 -4.64 10.55 10.99
C PRO A 121 -3.98 10.09 12.28
N THR A 122 -3.29 8.95 12.22
CA THR A 122 -2.58 8.41 13.38
C THR A 122 -1.45 9.34 13.82
N TRP A 123 -0.69 9.87 12.86
CA TRP A 123 0.39 10.81 13.15
C TRP A 123 -0.09 12.07 13.89
N LEU A 124 -1.21 12.66 13.45
CA LEU A 124 -1.80 13.85 14.06
C LEU A 124 -2.16 13.61 15.54
N LEU A 125 -2.67 12.43 15.86
CA LEU A 125 -3.20 12.12 17.18
C LEU A 125 -2.13 11.75 18.21
N LEU A 126 -1.02 11.17 17.77
CA LEU A 126 -0.01 10.59 18.66
C LEU A 126 0.87 11.65 19.34
N PRO A 127 1.17 11.49 20.65
CA PRO A 127 2.24 12.23 21.34
C PRO A 127 3.60 12.02 20.68
N ALA A 128 4.57 12.89 20.94
CA ALA A 128 5.90 12.84 20.32
C ALA A 128 6.58 11.47 20.47
N ARG A 129 6.51 10.89 21.66
CA ARG A 129 7.08 9.58 21.97
C ARG A 129 6.46 8.46 21.12
N HIS A 130 5.14 8.45 21.00
CA HIS A 130 4.42 7.45 20.19
C HIS A 130 4.56 7.66 18.68
N ARG A 131 4.87 8.89 18.22
CA ARG A 131 5.28 9.15 16.83
C ARG A 131 6.60 8.44 16.51
N VAL A 132 7.56 8.49 17.43
CA VAL A 132 8.82 7.74 17.28
C VAL A 132 8.54 6.23 17.29
N ALA A 133 7.66 5.75 18.17
CA ALA A 133 7.24 4.35 18.19
C ALA A 133 6.59 3.91 16.88
N LEU A 134 5.75 4.76 16.28
CA LEU A 134 5.12 4.51 14.97
C LEU A 134 6.17 4.38 13.85
N LEU A 135 7.18 5.25 13.82
CA LEU A 135 8.28 5.15 12.87
C LEU A 135 9.12 3.89 13.08
N ALA A 136 9.47 3.61 14.34
CA ALA A 136 10.23 2.42 14.69
C ALA A 136 9.48 1.14 14.30
N HIS A 137 8.16 1.10 14.52
CA HIS A 137 7.30 0.01 14.09
C HIS A 137 7.26 -0.14 12.57
N ALA A 138 7.16 0.99 11.83
CA ALA A 138 7.20 0.97 10.36
C ALA A 138 8.55 0.45 9.84
N TYR A 139 9.66 0.84 10.45
CA TYR A 139 11.00 0.33 10.09
C TYR A 139 11.19 -1.13 10.49
N ALA A 140 10.66 -1.58 11.62
CA ALA A 140 10.74 -2.97 12.06
C ALA A 140 9.94 -3.89 11.15
N ASN A 141 8.78 -3.43 10.73
CA ASN A 141 7.91 -4.11 9.78
C ASN A 141 8.37 -3.98 8.32
N GLN A 142 9.61 -3.49 8.11
CA GLN A 142 10.22 -3.63 6.79
C GLN A 142 9.94 -5.04 6.31
N GLY A 143 9.10 -5.16 5.27
CA GLY A 143 8.80 -6.47 4.75
C GLY A 143 10.11 -7.22 4.53
N HIS A 144 10.39 -8.16 5.43
CA HIS A 144 11.45 -9.16 5.28
C HIS A 144 11.08 -10.09 4.11
N GLU A 145 10.04 -9.68 3.39
CA GLU A 145 9.69 -10.19 2.07
C GLU A 145 10.89 -9.88 1.19
N GLY A 146 11.74 -10.88 1.03
CA GLY A 146 12.86 -10.77 0.10
C GLY A 146 12.33 -10.19 -1.22
N LEU A 147 13.17 -9.49 -1.96
CA LEU A 147 12.83 -8.89 -3.27
C LEU A 147 11.93 -9.78 -4.13
N ILE A 148 12.20 -11.07 -4.10
CA ILE A 148 11.50 -12.11 -4.87
C ILE A 148 10.05 -12.29 -4.40
N ILE A 149 9.81 -12.33 -3.09
CA ILE A 149 8.47 -12.56 -2.53
C ILE A 149 7.60 -11.31 -2.67
N GLY A 150 8.16 -10.13 -2.37
CA GLY A 150 7.46 -8.87 -2.51
C GLY A 150 7.11 -8.55 -3.97
N SER A 151 8.01 -8.84 -4.92
CA SER A 151 7.72 -8.69 -6.35
C SER A 151 6.66 -9.68 -6.84
N ALA A 152 6.65 -10.91 -6.35
CA ALA A 152 5.62 -11.88 -6.69
C ALA A 152 4.24 -11.47 -6.15
N LEU A 153 4.19 -10.96 -4.92
CA LEU A 153 2.93 -10.48 -4.34
C LEU A 153 2.39 -9.27 -5.11
N SER A 154 3.24 -8.30 -5.47
CA SER A 154 2.85 -7.15 -6.29
C SER A 154 2.38 -7.59 -7.69
N THR A 155 3.04 -8.59 -8.28
CA THR A 155 2.64 -9.17 -9.57
C THR A 155 1.25 -9.84 -9.48
N LEU A 156 1.00 -10.64 -8.44
CA LEU A 156 -0.31 -11.27 -8.23
C LEU A 156 -1.43 -10.24 -7.98
N THR A 157 -1.13 -9.17 -7.26
CA THR A 157 -2.07 -8.06 -7.04
C THR A 157 -2.39 -7.37 -8.38
N GLN A 158 -1.38 -7.08 -9.18
CA GLN A 158 -1.55 -6.51 -10.52
C GLN A 158 -2.38 -7.43 -11.45
N TRP A 159 -2.12 -8.73 -11.42
CA TRP A 159 -2.90 -9.69 -12.21
C TRP A 159 -4.36 -9.71 -11.77
N ARG A 160 -4.60 -9.71 -10.46
CA ARG A 160 -5.96 -9.63 -9.93
C ARG A 160 -6.66 -8.35 -10.36
N GLU A 161 -6.03 -7.20 -10.26
CA GLU A 161 -6.58 -5.91 -10.68
C GLU A 161 -6.86 -5.88 -12.18
N SER A 162 -5.94 -6.41 -13.00
CA SER A 162 -6.12 -6.50 -14.45
C SER A 162 -7.28 -7.44 -14.83
N LEU A 163 -7.43 -8.57 -14.14
CA LEU A 163 -8.51 -9.53 -14.36
C LEU A 163 -9.87 -9.01 -13.83
N GLN A 164 -9.86 -8.28 -12.73
CA GLN A 164 -11.07 -7.67 -12.15
C GLN A 164 -11.45 -6.36 -12.87
N GLY A 165 -10.46 -5.56 -13.28
CA GLY A 165 -10.67 -4.30 -14.01
C GLY A 165 -11.23 -4.50 -15.42
N SER A 166 -11.02 -5.67 -16.03
CA SER A 166 -11.69 -6.04 -17.29
C SER A 166 -13.17 -6.38 -17.12
N GLY A 167 -13.65 -6.52 -15.88
CA GLY A 167 -15.02 -6.97 -15.58
C GLY A 167 -15.92 -6.04 -14.76
N GLY A 168 -15.45 -4.96 -14.17
CA GLY A 168 -16.28 -4.35 -13.14
C GLY A 168 -16.45 -2.82 -13.14
N SER A 169 -15.45 -2.07 -12.77
CA SER A 169 -15.69 -0.66 -12.41
C SER A 169 -15.39 0.35 -13.51
N ALA A 170 -14.39 0.08 -14.35
CA ALA A 170 -14.05 0.97 -15.46
C ALA A 170 -15.06 0.86 -16.63
N SER A 171 -15.75 -0.28 -16.75
CA SER A 171 -16.82 -0.45 -17.72
C SER A 171 -18.07 0.33 -17.32
N HIS A 172 -18.48 0.33 -16.06
CA HIS A 172 -19.64 1.10 -15.61
C HIS A 172 -19.45 2.61 -15.78
N LEU A 173 -18.30 3.16 -15.42
CA LEU A 173 -18.03 4.59 -15.62
C LEU A 173 -17.94 4.97 -17.11
N ARG A 174 -17.39 4.09 -17.95
CA ARG A 174 -17.40 4.30 -19.41
C ARG A 174 -18.79 4.12 -20.00
N GLU A 175 -19.53 3.15 -19.53
CA GLU A 175 -20.90 2.88 -19.98
C GLU A 175 -21.85 4.03 -19.60
N GLU A 176 -21.70 4.62 -18.40
CA GLU A 176 -22.40 5.85 -18.02
C GLU A 176 -21.96 7.07 -18.86
N GLN A 177 -20.68 7.18 -19.21
CA GLN A 177 -20.21 8.23 -20.13
C GLN A 177 -20.71 8.00 -21.55
N TYR A 178 -20.67 6.78 -22.07
CA TYR A 178 -21.18 6.47 -23.42
C TYR A 178 -22.69 6.60 -23.51
N THR A 179 -23.47 6.23 -22.49
CA THR A 179 -24.91 6.47 -22.45
C THR A 179 -25.26 7.94 -22.38
N ARG A 180 -24.50 8.76 -21.66
CA ARG A 180 -24.67 10.21 -21.66
C ARG A 180 -24.32 10.84 -23.01
N ILE A 181 -23.22 10.44 -23.62
CA ILE A 181 -22.80 10.95 -24.95
C ILE A 181 -23.77 10.46 -26.03
N GLY A 182 -24.22 9.22 -26.00
CA GLY A 182 -25.22 8.67 -26.91
C GLY A 182 -26.56 9.36 -26.81
N ALA A 183 -27.02 9.67 -25.60
CA ALA A 183 -28.24 10.43 -25.38
C ALA A 183 -28.17 11.88 -25.91
N VAL A 184 -26.99 12.50 -25.85
CA VAL A 184 -26.77 13.86 -26.38
C VAL A 184 -26.65 13.87 -27.91
N LEU A 185 -26.11 12.82 -28.52
CA LEU A 185 -25.89 12.72 -29.96
C LEU A 185 -27.04 12.08 -30.74
N GLY A 186 -28.13 11.66 -30.08
CA GLY A 186 -29.31 11.08 -30.74
C GLY A 186 -29.05 9.78 -31.46
N ALA A 187 -27.98 9.06 -31.19
CA ALA A 187 -27.60 7.79 -31.81
C ALA A 187 -28.48 6.67 -31.28
N GLN A 188 -29.61 6.43 -31.93
CA GLN A 188 -30.41 5.21 -31.73
C GLN A 188 -29.72 4.05 -32.42
N GLY A 189 -29.33 3.04 -31.65
CA GLY A 189 -29.08 1.70 -32.15
C GLY A 189 -27.65 1.29 -32.37
N THR A 190 -26.93 0.97 -31.32
CA THR A 190 -25.88 -0.04 -31.36
C THR A 190 -26.48 -1.39 -30.95
N PRO A 191 -26.22 -2.50 -31.68
CA PRO A 191 -26.76 -3.80 -31.31
C PRO A 191 -26.11 -4.25 -29.96
N ALA A 192 -26.91 -4.22 -28.91
CA ALA A 192 -26.51 -4.56 -27.55
C ALA A 192 -25.93 -5.99 -27.40
N GLY A 193 -26.28 -6.90 -28.32
CA GLY A 193 -25.93 -8.31 -28.19
C GLY A 193 -24.46 -8.69 -28.37
N THR A 194 -23.68 -7.96 -29.14
CA THR A 194 -22.26 -8.29 -29.39
C THR A 194 -21.35 -7.88 -28.25
N TYR A 195 -21.67 -6.78 -27.57
CA TYR A 195 -20.90 -6.30 -26.39
C TYR A 195 -21.24 -7.09 -25.13
N GLU A 196 -22.49 -7.56 -24.98
CA GLU A 196 -22.89 -8.45 -23.89
C GLU A 196 -22.23 -9.82 -23.97
N ALA A 197 -22.13 -10.38 -25.16
CA ALA A 197 -21.42 -11.65 -25.38
C ALA A 197 -19.92 -11.54 -25.11
N ALA A 198 -19.26 -10.47 -25.55
CA ALA A 198 -17.85 -10.21 -25.24
C ALA A 198 -17.63 -9.95 -23.73
N GLY A 199 -18.56 -9.25 -23.07
CA GLY A 199 -18.54 -9.01 -21.63
C GLY A 199 -18.78 -10.28 -20.80
N SER A 200 -19.61 -11.20 -21.27
CA SER A 200 -19.87 -12.48 -20.59
C SER A 200 -18.67 -13.42 -20.70
N ILE A 201 -18.05 -13.51 -21.87
CA ILE A 201 -16.82 -14.29 -22.08
C ILE A 201 -15.68 -13.71 -21.23
N GLY A 202 -15.52 -12.40 -21.21
CA GLY A 202 -14.52 -11.73 -20.37
C GLY A 202 -14.70 -12.00 -18.87
N ARG A 203 -15.96 -12.05 -18.39
CA ARG A 203 -16.28 -12.42 -17.01
C ARG A 203 -15.97 -13.87 -16.69
N VAL A 204 -16.31 -14.79 -17.56
CA VAL A 204 -16.01 -16.23 -17.37
C VAL A 204 -14.50 -16.46 -17.39
N VAL A 205 -13.78 -15.89 -18.35
CA VAL A 205 -12.32 -15.98 -18.43
C VAL A 205 -11.68 -15.31 -17.21
N GLY A 206 -12.17 -14.14 -16.78
CA GLY A 206 -11.71 -13.46 -15.59
C GLY A 206 -11.94 -14.27 -14.29
N HIS A 207 -13.05 -14.99 -14.18
CA HIS A 207 -13.33 -15.88 -13.06
C HIS A 207 -12.45 -17.15 -13.08
N VAL A 208 -12.33 -17.80 -14.22
CA VAL A 208 -11.54 -19.03 -14.36
C VAL A 208 -10.05 -18.77 -14.15
N LEU A 209 -9.51 -17.70 -14.73
CA LEU A 209 -8.10 -17.32 -14.53
C LEU A 209 -7.86 -16.56 -13.23
N GLY A 210 -8.83 -15.85 -12.70
CA GLY A 210 -8.73 -15.10 -11.44
C GLY A 210 -8.69 -15.99 -10.23
N TRP A 211 -9.35 -17.17 -10.28
CA TRP A 211 -9.39 -18.09 -9.13
C TRP A 211 -8.01 -18.64 -8.73
N PRO A 212 -7.17 -19.18 -9.63
CA PRO A 212 -5.83 -19.63 -9.29
C PRO A 212 -4.93 -18.47 -8.82
N VAL A 213 -5.06 -17.26 -9.40
CA VAL A 213 -4.31 -16.07 -8.95
C VAL A 213 -4.71 -15.69 -7.51
N MET A 214 -5.99 -15.71 -7.20
CA MET A 214 -6.50 -15.42 -5.85
C MET A 214 -6.04 -16.48 -4.85
N LEU A 215 -6.02 -17.75 -5.25
CA LEU A 215 -5.57 -18.86 -4.42
C LEU A 215 -4.07 -18.75 -4.13
N LEU A 216 -3.25 -18.47 -5.15
CA LEU A 216 -1.81 -18.24 -4.99
C LEU A 216 -1.53 -17.03 -4.09
N GLN A 217 -2.27 -15.93 -4.27
CA GLN A 217 -2.15 -14.73 -3.44
C GLN A 217 -2.52 -15.05 -1.98
N ARG A 218 -3.62 -15.77 -1.74
CA ARG A 218 -4.02 -16.19 -0.39
C ARG A 218 -2.99 -17.11 0.24
N LEU A 219 -2.47 -18.06 -0.52
CA LEU A 219 -1.45 -19.01 -0.03
C LEU A 219 -0.17 -18.25 0.34
N LEU A 220 0.33 -17.40 -0.56
CA LEU A 220 1.53 -16.59 -0.32
C LEU A 220 1.35 -15.67 0.90
N THR A 221 0.22 -14.96 0.98
CA THR A 221 -0.11 -14.11 2.12
C THR A 221 -0.23 -14.91 3.43
N ARG A 222 -0.81 -16.11 3.39
CA ARG A 222 -0.85 -17.01 4.57
C ARG A 222 0.54 -17.44 5.02
N LEU A 223 1.41 -17.80 4.09
CA LEU A 223 2.80 -18.18 4.40
C LEU A 223 3.55 -17.02 5.06
N ILE A 224 3.38 -15.80 4.54
CA ILE A 224 3.99 -14.58 5.08
C ILE A 224 3.43 -14.25 6.46
N ARG A 225 2.09 -14.20 6.61
CA ARG A 225 1.43 -13.88 7.90
C ARG A 225 1.72 -14.89 8.99
N ALA A 226 1.77 -16.18 8.65
CA ALA A 226 2.10 -17.22 9.62
C ALA A 226 3.54 -17.10 10.16
N ASP A 227 4.40 -16.40 9.45
CA ASP A 227 5.76 -16.04 9.86
C ASP A 227 5.80 -14.73 10.64
N GLY A 228 5.01 -13.73 10.23
CA GLY A 228 4.89 -12.42 10.89
C GLY A 228 4.25 -12.50 12.28
N GLY A 229 3.17 -13.26 12.44
CA GLY A 229 2.43 -13.33 13.71
C GLY A 229 3.22 -13.84 14.92
N ARG A 230 4.30 -14.57 14.73
CA ARG A 230 5.21 -14.97 15.82
C ARG A 230 6.26 -13.91 16.16
N ARG A 231 6.54 -12.99 15.23
CA ARG A 231 7.51 -11.93 15.42
C ARG A 231 6.90 -10.65 16.02
N THR A 232 5.59 -10.48 15.90
CA THR A 232 4.87 -9.33 16.48
C THR A 232 5.00 -9.26 18.00
N HIS A 233 5.29 -10.38 18.67
CA HIS A 233 5.53 -10.43 20.11
C HIS A 233 7.01 -10.30 20.52
N GLN A 234 7.95 -10.28 19.57
CA GLN A 234 9.37 -10.08 19.83
C GLN A 234 9.89 -8.99 18.93
N HIS A 235 9.79 -7.75 19.40
CA HIS A 235 10.38 -6.64 18.66
C HIS A 235 11.89 -6.86 18.51
N PRO A 236 12.46 -6.64 17.32
CA PRO A 236 13.89 -6.72 17.10
C PRO A 236 14.64 -5.84 18.10
N PRO A 237 15.84 -6.23 18.55
CA PRO A 237 16.61 -5.43 19.52
C PRO A 237 16.89 -4.00 19.03
N GLU A 238 16.92 -3.77 17.72
CA GLU A 238 17.08 -2.46 17.10
C GLU A 238 15.92 -1.50 17.44
N VAL A 239 14.71 -2.02 17.61
CA VAL A 239 13.53 -1.22 17.98
C VAL A 239 13.66 -0.74 19.44
N ARG A 240 14.16 -1.60 20.31
CA ARG A 240 14.37 -1.28 21.74
C ARG A 240 15.44 -0.23 21.98
N ALA A 241 16.30 0.02 21.01
CA ALA A 241 17.27 1.11 21.06
C ALA A 241 16.62 2.50 20.96
N VAL A 242 15.39 2.60 20.48
CA VAL A 242 14.68 3.86 20.20
C VAL A 242 13.42 4.01 21.04
N VAL A 243 12.76 2.87 21.37
CA VAL A 243 11.41 2.87 21.94
C VAL A 243 11.30 1.77 23.01
N THR A 244 10.55 2.02 24.07
CA THR A 244 10.30 1.02 25.10
C THR A 244 9.24 0.00 24.65
N ASP A 245 9.28 -1.20 25.22
CA ASP A 245 8.25 -2.24 24.97
C ASP A 245 6.85 -1.76 25.43
N THR A 246 6.79 -0.84 26.38
CA THR A 246 5.54 -0.20 26.86
C THR A 246 4.95 0.68 25.78
N ASP A 247 5.73 1.57 25.18
CA ASP A 247 5.25 2.47 24.12
C ASP A 247 4.74 1.70 22.89
N LEU A 248 5.41 0.60 22.56
CA LEU A 248 4.98 -0.26 21.43
C LEU A 248 3.66 -0.98 21.73
N ARG A 249 3.47 -1.45 22.96
CA ARG A 249 2.22 -2.07 23.37
C ARG A 249 1.08 -1.06 23.38
N GLU A 250 1.28 0.12 23.96
CA GLU A 250 0.32 1.21 23.95
C GLU A 250 -0.05 1.62 22.52
N LEU A 251 0.94 1.73 21.63
CA LEU A 251 0.71 2.00 20.23
C LEU A 251 -0.14 0.90 19.57
N SER A 252 0.14 -0.38 19.82
CA SER A 252 -0.62 -1.49 19.25
C SER A 252 -2.08 -1.49 19.74
N GLU A 253 -2.30 -1.24 21.03
CA GLU A 253 -3.63 -1.13 21.63
C GLU A 253 -4.43 0.04 21.03
N LEU A 254 -3.77 1.16 20.77
CA LEU A 254 -4.38 2.31 20.08
C LEU A 254 -4.76 2.00 18.64
N MET A 255 -3.89 1.30 17.91
CA MET A 255 -4.13 0.96 16.50
C MET A 255 -5.21 -0.11 16.34
N GLU A 256 -5.37 -1.02 17.30
CA GLU A 256 -6.44 -2.02 17.30
C GLU A 256 -7.78 -1.44 17.75
N GLY A 257 -7.77 -0.37 18.54
CA GLY A 257 -8.96 0.25 19.12
C GLY A 257 -9.56 1.35 18.25
N SER A 258 -10.79 1.17 17.74
CA SER A 258 -11.55 2.26 17.09
C SER A 258 -11.88 3.43 18.05
N ARG A 259 -11.71 3.24 19.35
CA ARG A 259 -12.04 4.21 20.41
C ARG A 259 -11.25 5.51 20.33
N PHE A 260 -10.04 5.46 19.77
CA PHE A 260 -9.18 6.64 19.65
C PHE A 260 -9.56 7.50 18.44
N LEU A 261 -10.10 6.89 17.40
CA LEU A 261 -10.45 7.55 16.14
C LEU A 261 -11.85 8.15 16.12
N ALA A 262 -12.81 7.48 16.75
CA ALA A 262 -14.20 7.93 16.74
C ALA A 262 -14.38 9.38 17.24
N PRO A 263 -13.72 9.83 18.35
CA PRO A 263 -13.80 11.22 18.78
C PRO A 263 -13.21 12.22 17.80
N VAL A 264 -12.14 11.83 17.09
CA VAL A 264 -11.49 12.67 16.08
C VAL A 264 -12.37 12.82 14.85
N GLN A 265 -12.96 11.73 14.39
CA GLN A 265 -13.93 11.78 13.32
C GLN A 265 -15.12 12.68 13.71
N ALA A 266 -15.64 12.54 14.93
CA ALA A 266 -16.69 13.40 15.43
C ALA A 266 -16.28 14.88 15.53
N ALA A 267 -15.03 15.19 15.91
CA ALA A 267 -14.51 16.55 15.93
C ALA A 267 -14.32 17.10 14.52
N ALA A 268 -13.80 16.30 13.58
CA ALA A 268 -13.67 16.66 12.17
C ALA A 268 -15.03 16.96 11.53
N LEU A 269 -16.04 16.13 11.80
CA LEU A 269 -17.42 16.33 11.32
C LEU A 269 -18.06 17.61 11.88
N ARG A 270 -17.68 18.03 13.10
CA ARG A 270 -18.12 19.32 13.67
C ARG A 270 -17.33 20.53 13.15
N GLY A 271 -16.39 20.33 12.24
CA GLY A 271 -15.57 21.40 11.68
C GLY A 271 -14.48 21.93 12.62
N ALA A 272 -14.06 21.12 13.60
CA ALA A 272 -12.95 21.51 14.48
C ALA A 272 -11.66 21.73 13.71
N THR A 273 -10.86 22.70 14.16
CA THR A 273 -9.55 22.97 13.56
C THR A 273 -8.55 21.86 13.85
N THR A 274 -7.53 21.74 13.01
CA THR A 274 -6.43 20.76 13.22
C THR A 274 -5.78 20.91 14.58
N SER A 275 -5.58 22.14 15.06
CA SER A 275 -5.03 22.44 16.37
C SER A 275 -5.93 21.96 17.52
N ALA A 276 -7.23 22.22 17.44
CA ALA A 276 -8.20 21.77 18.44
C ALA A 276 -8.31 20.23 18.49
N ILE A 277 -8.25 19.58 17.33
CA ILE A 277 -8.22 18.11 17.24
C ILE A 277 -6.95 17.56 17.89
N ARG A 278 -5.79 18.20 17.60
CA ARG A 278 -4.50 17.82 18.18
C ARG A 278 -4.48 17.95 19.70
N GLU A 279 -4.94 19.08 20.22
CA GLU A 279 -5.01 19.37 21.65
C GLU A 279 -5.91 18.34 22.36
N SER A 280 -7.13 18.15 21.87
CA SER A 280 -8.05 17.14 22.40
C SER A 280 -7.50 15.72 22.34
N ALA A 281 -6.67 15.40 21.34
CA ALA A 281 -6.02 14.10 21.25
C ALA A 281 -4.92 13.91 22.29
N LEU A 282 -4.12 14.97 22.57
CA LEU A 282 -3.08 14.94 23.61
C LEU A 282 -3.69 14.85 25.00
N ASP A 283 -4.76 15.61 25.28
CA ASP A 283 -5.49 15.54 26.55
C ASP A 283 -5.99 14.11 26.80
N ARG A 284 -6.59 13.52 25.80
CA ARG A 284 -7.07 12.14 25.87
C ARG A 284 -5.95 11.12 26.02
N ALA A 285 -4.83 11.30 25.35
CA ALA A 285 -3.66 10.45 25.54
C ALA A 285 -3.18 10.50 26.99
N SER A 286 -3.17 11.70 27.59
CA SER A 286 -2.85 11.89 29.02
C SER A 286 -3.89 11.20 29.93
N GLU A 287 -5.19 11.32 29.64
CA GLU A 287 -6.26 10.63 30.39
C GLU A 287 -6.11 9.10 30.36
N LEU A 288 -5.63 8.56 29.24
CA LEU A 288 -5.35 7.13 29.06
C LEU A 288 -4.03 6.69 29.73
N GLY A 289 -3.32 7.61 30.39
CA GLY A 289 -2.04 7.34 31.06
C GLY A 289 -0.86 7.19 30.12
N MET A 290 -1.00 7.62 28.86
CA MET A 290 0.12 7.61 27.92
C MET A 290 1.14 8.69 28.28
N ASP A 291 2.41 8.36 28.13
CA ASP A 291 3.49 9.34 28.30
C ASP A 291 3.48 10.35 27.13
N THR A 292 3.07 11.59 27.45
CA THR A 292 3.04 12.70 26.50
C THR A 292 4.35 13.47 26.43
N GLY A 293 5.38 13.04 27.19
CA GLY A 293 6.69 13.65 27.24
C GLY A 293 7.51 13.54 25.96
N ASP A 294 8.69 14.13 26.03
CA ASP A 294 9.67 14.09 24.95
C ASP A 294 10.25 12.68 24.77
N ALA A 295 10.59 12.37 23.54
CA ALA A 295 11.44 11.22 23.23
C ALA A 295 12.88 11.71 22.99
N ASP A 296 13.87 10.86 23.26
CA ASP A 296 15.29 11.19 23.03
C ASP A 296 15.55 11.66 21.57
N VAL A 297 14.78 11.13 20.64
CA VAL A 297 14.90 11.40 19.19
C VAL A 297 13.97 12.51 18.73
N LEU A 298 12.88 12.81 19.45
CA LEU A 298 11.88 13.82 19.08
C LEU A 298 11.43 14.63 20.29
N THR A 299 11.86 15.87 20.37
CA THR A 299 11.44 16.83 21.41
C THR A 299 10.09 17.48 21.02
N ALA A 300 9.36 18.00 22.01
CA ALA A 300 8.09 18.71 21.79
C ALA A 300 8.22 19.89 20.81
N PRO A 301 9.27 20.76 20.87
CA PRO A 301 9.46 21.80 19.88
C PRO A 301 9.66 21.29 18.44
N ALA A 302 10.43 20.18 18.30
CA ALA A 302 10.63 19.57 16.97
C ALA A 302 9.33 18.93 16.45
N SER A 303 8.55 18.30 17.33
CA SER A 303 7.24 17.76 17.01
C SER A 303 6.28 18.87 16.53
N CYS A 304 6.30 20.04 17.17
CA CYS A 304 5.49 21.18 16.76
C CYS A 304 5.91 21.73 15.37
N ARG A 305 7.22 21.79 15.09
CA ARG A 305 7.71 22.19 13.75
C ARG A 305 7.23 21.22 12.66
N ILE A 306 7.28 19.91 12.91
CA ILE A 306 6.73 18.91 11.98
C ILE A 306 5.23 19.11 11.79
N ASP A 307 4.47 19.42 12.85
CA ASP A 307 3.03 19.70 12.72
C ASP A 307 2.77 20.95 11.88
N CYS A 308 3.63 21.97 11.94
CA CYS A 308 3.56 23.13 11.04
C CYS A 308 3.84 22.75 9.57
N GLU A 309 4.86 21.93 9.31
CA GLU A 309 5.17 21.41 7.97
C GLU A 309 3.98 20.65 7.37
N LEU A 310 3.29 19.84 8.18
CA LEU A 310 2.18 19.00 7.77
C LEU A 310 0.80 19.67 7.81
N SER A 311 0.70 20.91 8.25
CA SER A 311 -0.59 21.61 8.49
C SER A 311 -1.53 21.61 7.28
N ARG A 312 -0.98 21.80 6.07
CA ARG A 312 -1.73 21.76 4.81
C ARG A 312 -2.32 20.37 4.54
N HIS A 313 -1.53 19.33 4.80
CA HIS A 313 -1.93 17.93 4.59
C HIS A 313 -2.97 17.48 5.62
N TYR A 314 -2.83 17.90 6.88
CA TYR A 314 -3.85 17.66 7.90
C TYR A 314 -5.20 18.26 7.54
N SER A 315 -5.21 19.51 7.07
CA SER A 315 -6.46 20.18 6.65
C SER A 315 -7.16 19.44 5.51
N ARG A 316 -6.41 18.78 4.63
CA ARG A 316 -6.96 17.97 3.55
C ARG A 316 -7.47 16.62 4.08
N ALA A 317 -6.68 15.94 4.92
CA ALA A 317 -7.06 14.67 5.53
C ALA A 317 -8.36 14.79 6.36
N ILE A 318 -8.49 15.85 7.17
CA ILE A 318 -9.68 16.10 7.99
C ILE A 318 -10.92 16.28 7.10
N ARG A 319 -10.82 17.01 5.99
CA ARG A 319 -11.93 17.15 5.02
C ARG A 319 -12.31 15.80 4.40
N GLY A 320 -11.33 14.92 4.16
CA GLY A 320 -11.56 13.57 3.66
C GLY A 320 -12.34 12.70 4.65
N PHE A 321 -12.10 12.84 5.95
CA PHE A 321 -12.84 12.11 6.98
C PHE A 321 -14.33 12.44 7.01
N GLY A 322 -14.72 13.68 6.70
CA GLY A 322 -16.12 14.08 6.63
C GLY A 322 -16.89 13.53 5.42
N LEU A 323 -16.19 12.97 4.42
CA LEU A 323 -16.78 12.41 3.20
C LEU A 323 -16.94 10.88 3.23
N ILE A 324 -16.41 10.21 4.26
CA ILE A 324 -16.43 8.73 4.38
C ILE A 324 -17.57 8.25 5.31
N SER A 325 -18.45 9.13 5.75
CA SER A 325 -19.61 8.79 6.59
C SER A 325 -20.80 8.28 5.76
#